data_e5d0f1e30edc8fa39692499f1961de82
#
_entry.id   e5d0f1e30edc8fa39692499f1961de82
#
_cell.length_a   1.000
_cell.length_b   1.000
_cell.length_c   1.000
_cell.angle_alpha   90.00
_cell.angle_beta   90.00
_cell.angle_gamma   90.00
#
_symmetry.space_group_name_H-M   'P 1'
#
loop_
_entity.id
_entity.type
_entity.pdbx_description
1 polymer ?
#
loop_
_entity_poly.entity_id
_entity_poly.type
_entity_poly.pdbx_seq_one_letter_code
_entity_poly.pdbx_strand_id
1 'polypeptide(L)'
;TGTGRWNELGSDIGLKGFESDIGLVELENEARGLMRVKRGLKPIMKDNFALNRPEAIANAISGVFDVLSIAGWIIGGFSMLVGGFGIANIMFVSVKERTSIIGLQKSLGAKNYFILFQFLFESIFLSLIGGLTGLFLVWLLTLAPFGSLQVILSVKNIVLGLGVSSVIGLIAGIVPAAMA
;
A
#
# COMPACT_ATOMS: atom_id res chain seq x y z
N THR A 1 -32.26 15.29 35.90
CA THR A 1 -31.55 14.05 36.30
C THR A 1 -31.79 12.90 35.31
N GLY A 2 -31.50 13.09 34.03
CA GLY A 2 -31.75 12.08 33.00
C GLY A 2 -30.68 12.04 31.92
N THR A 3 -29.55 12.69 32.13
CA THR A 3 -28.51 12.86 31.11
C THR A 3 -27.54 11.68 30.99
N GLY A 4 -27.38 10.85 32.02
CA GLY A 4 -26.44 9.72 32.01
C GLY A 4 -26.91 8.53 31.15
N ARG A 5 -28.20 8.29 31.07
CA ARG A 5 -28.77 7.12 30.39
C ARG A 5 -28.74 7.22 28.87
N TRP A 6 -28.76 8.43 28.34
CA TRP A 6 -28.70 8.65 26.88
C TRP A 6 -27.30 8.50 26.30
N ASN A 7 -26.27 8.79 27.09
CA ASN A 7 -24.88 8.61 26.66
C ASN A 7 -24.49 7.11 26.62
N GLU A 8 -25.02 6.32 27.57
CA GLU A 8 -24.76 4.87 27.58
C GLU A 8 -25.51 4.15 26.45
N LEU A 9 -26.76 4.50 26.20
CA LEU A 9 -27.53 3.96 25.07
C LEU A 9 -26.94 4.38 23.73
N GLY A 10 -26.41 5.60 23.61
CA GLY A 10 -25.75 6.06 22.39
C GLY A 10 -24.44 5.33 22.10
N SER A 11 -23.69 4.97 23.14
CA SER A 11 -22.43 4.23 22.95
C SER A 11 -22.67 2.74 22.62
N ASP A 12 -23.64 2.10 23.27
CA ASP A 12 -23.96 0.69 23.00
C ASP A 12 -24.58 0.50 21.61
N ILE A 13 -25.42 1.42 21.18
CA ILE A 13 -26.03 1.41 19.86
C ILE A 13 -24.95 1.64 18.79
N GLY A 14 -24.02 2.57 19.02
CA GLY A 14 -22.90 2.81 18.11
C GLY A 14 -21.97 1.61 17.97
N LEU A 15 -21.67 0.88 19.05
CA LEU A 15 -20.83 -0.31 19.03
C LEU A 15 -21.48 -1.49 18.29
N LYS A 16 -22.77 -1.72 18.44
CA LYS A 16 -23.51 -2.76 17.71
C LYS A 16 -23.68 -2.46 16.23
N GLY A 17 -23.77 -1.20 15.85
CA GLY A 17 -23.87 -0.77 14.46
C GLY A 17 -22.60 -1.02 13.64
N PHE A 18 -21.43 -1.13 14.27
CA PHE A 18 -20.18 -1.45 13.59
C PHE A 18 -20.03 -2.94 13.23
N GLU A 19 -20.83 -3.83 13.83
CA GLU A 19 -20.70 -5.27 13.62
C GLU A 19 -21.48 -5.83 12.42
N SER A 20 -22.50 -5.13 11.91
CA SER A 20 -23.20 -5.56 10.70
C SER A 20 -24.01 -4.42 10.04
N ASP A 21 -24.06 -4.39 8.71
CA ASP A 21 -24.89 -3.44 7.92
C ASP A 21 -26.38 -3.52 8.30
N ILE A 22 -26.85 -4.68 8.74
CA ILE A 22 -28.24 -4.92 9.21
C ILE A 22 -28.50 -4.16 10.52
N GLY A 23 -27.53 -4.15 11.43
CA GLY A 23 -27.64 -3.43 12.71
C GLY A 23 -27.74 -1.91 12.53
N LEU A 24 -27.07 -1.36 11.51
CA LEU A 24 -27.12 0.09 11.20
C LEU A 24 -28.49 0.54 10.67
N VAL A 25 -29.12 -0.27 9.83
CA VAL A 25 -30.46 0.00 9.30
C VAL A 25 -31.51 -0.10 10.40
N GLU A 26 -31.39 -1.09 11.27
CA GLU A 26 -32.30 -1.28 12.40
C GLU A 26 -32.20 -0.11 13.40
N LEU A 27 -30.98 0.33 13.67
CA LEU A 27 -30.66 1.47 14.51
C LEU A 27 -31.20 2.80 13.96
N GLU A 28 -31.13 2.98 12.64
CA GLU A 28 -31.72 4.15 11.97
C GLU A 28 -33.27 4.15 12.13
N ASN A 29 -33.88 3.00 11.92
CA ASN A 29 -35.35 2.87 12.05
C ASN A 29 -35.78 3.11 13.47
N GLU A 30 -35.07 2.63 14.47
CA GLU A 30 -35.33 2.86 15.89
C GLU A 30 -35.12 4.32 16.27
N ALA A 31 -33.99 4.93 15.85
CA ALA A 31 -33.72 6.34 16.06
C ALA A 31 -34.78 7.24 15.38
N ARG A 32 -35.21 6.87 14.17
CA ARG A 32 -36.28 7.54 13.45
C ARG A 32 -37.61 7.45 14.22
N GLY A 33 -37.96 6.27 14.72
CA GLY A 33 -39.14 6.04 15.54
C GLY A 33 -39.15 6.91 16.79
N LEU A 34 -38.06 6.92 17.55
CA LEU A 34 -37.89 7.73 18.76
C LEU A 34 -37.98 9.24 18.48
N MET A 35 -37.36 9.70 17.37
CA MET A 35 -37.44 11.12 16.99
C MET A 35 -38.84 11.55 16.56
N ARG A 36 -39.59 10.67 15.87
CA ARG A 36 -41.00 10.92 15.50
C ARG A 36 -41.90 11.05 16.74
N VAL A 37 -41.72 10.14 17.69
CA VAL A 37 -42.46 10.18 18.98
C VAL A 37 -42.12 11.45 19.77
N LYS A 38 -40.84 11.80 19.89
CA LYS A 38 -40.39 12.99 20.62
C LYS A 38 -40.90 14.30 20.01
N ARG A 39 -41.07 14.34 18.66
CA ARG A 39 -41.59 15.51 17.95
C ARG A 39 -43.11 15.50 17.74
N GLY A 40 -43.80 14.47 18.23
CA GLY A 40 -45.26 14.36 18.13
C GLY A 40 -45.79 14.22 16.70
N LEU A 41 -44.98 13.66 15.80
CA LEU A 41 -45.36 13.48 14.39
C LEU A 41 -46.36 12.33 14.25
N LYS A 42 -47.47 12.59 13.57
CA LYS A 42 -48.47 11.54 13.25
C LYS A 42 -47.88 10.56 12.22
N PRO A 43 -48.33 9.29 12.20
CA PRO A 43 -47.78 8.26 11.29
C PRO A 43 -47.78 8.62 9.80
N ILE A 44 -48.71 9.46 9.36
CA ILE A 44 -48.90 9.88 7.96
C ILE A 44 -48.08 11.13 7.61
N MET A 45 -47.50 11.85 8.59
CA MET A 45 -46.72 13.05 8.33
C MET A 45 -45.30 12.70 7.88
N LYS A 46 -44.79 13.44 6.87
CA LYS A 46 -43.40 13.37 6.47
C LYS A 46 -42.47 13.81 7.61
N ASP A 47 -41.31 13.16 7.69
CA ASP A 47 -40.29 13.53 8.66
C ASP A 47 -39.82 14.96 8.43
N ASN A 48 -39.81 15.79 9.47
CA ASN A 48 -39.30 17.16 9.46
C ASN A 48 -37.84 17.23 9.95
N PHE A 49 -37.15 16.10 9.95
CA PHE A 49 -35.76 15.96 10.36
C PHE A 49 -35.03 15.03 9.37
N ALA A 50 -33.77 15.24 9.19
CA ALA A 50 -32.89 14.36 8.42
C ALA A 50 -31.94 13.64 9.36
N LEU A 51 -31.87 12.32 9.25
CA LEU A 51 -30.84 11.52 9.88
C LEU A 51 -29.64 11.55 8.93
N ASN A 52 -28.65 12.37 9.24
CA ASN A 52 -27.39 12.36 8.50
C ASN A 52 -26.60 11.11 8.88
N ARG A 53 -26.27 10.31 7.88
CA ARG A 53 -25.40 9.15 8.03
C ARG A 53 -23.95 9.58 7.84
N PRO A 54 -23.12 9.61 8.88
CA PRO A 54 -21.69 9.84 8.71
C PRO A 54 -21.05 8.75 7.85
N GLU A 55 -21.66 7.54 7.79
CA GLU A 55 -21.17 6.43 6.96
C GLU A 55 -21.25 6.74 5.46
N ALA A 56 -22.27 7.46 4.98
CA ALA A 56 -22.35 7.83 3.57
C ALA A 56 -21.16 8.70 3.14
N ILE A 57 -20.73 9.61 4.03
CA ILE A 57 -19.53 10.45 3.80
C ILE A 57 -18.27 9.59 3.95
N ALA A 58 -18.20 8.73 4.96
CA ALA A 58 -17.08 7.83 5.16
C ALA A 58 -16.89 6.88 3.98
N ASN A 59 -17.98 6.31 3.44
CA ASN A 59 -17.93 5.43 2.26
C ASN A 59 -17.55 6.19 0.98
N ALA A 60 -17.99 7.44 0.82
CA ALA A 60 -17.56 8.27 -0.30
C ALA A 60 -16.07 8.60 -0.22
N ILE A 61 -15.57 8.88 0.98
CA ILE A 61 -14.14 9.15 1.23
C ILE A 61 -13.32 7.88 1.01
N SER A 62 -13.74 6.73 1.54
CA SER A 62 -13.03 5.46 1.32
C SER A 62 -13.00 5.06 -0.15
N GLY A 63 -14.08 5.28 -0.90
CA GLY A 63 -14.10 5.07 -2.35
C GLY A 63 -13.06 5.91 -3.09
N VAL A 64 -12.83 7.14 -2.68
CA VAL A 64 -11.75 7.99 -3.24
C VAL A 64 -10.37 7.40 -2.90
N PHE A 65 -10.17 6.95 -1.66
CA PHE A 65 -8.90 6.31 -1.26
C PHE A 65 -8.65 5.00 -1.98
N ASP A 66 -9.69 4.21 -2.27
CA ASP A 66 -9.56 2.97 -3.05
C ASP A 66 -9.10 3.25 -4.48
N VAL A 67 -9.68 4.25 -5.14
CA VAL A 67 -9.25 4.69 -6.48
C VAL A 67 -7.81 5.21 -6.46
N LEU A 68 -7.44 6.02 -5.47
CA LEU A 68 -6.07 6.51 -5.31
C LEU A 68 -5.08 5.36 -5.06
N SER A 69 -5.48 4.37 -4.28
CA SER A 69 -4.67 3.18 -4.01
C SER A 69 -4.44 2.36 -5.28
N ILE A 70 -5.48 2.11 -6.07
CA ILE A 70 -5.37 1.40 -7.35
C ILE A 70 -4.46 2.16 -8.32
N ALA A 71 -4.65 3.47 -8.45
CA ALA A 71 -3.79 4.31 -9.29
C ALA A 71 -2.33 4.24 -8.82
N GLY A 72 -2.09 4.29 -7.50
CA GLY A 72 -0.77 4.14 -6.90
C GLY A 72 -0.12 2.78 -7.23
N TRP A 73 -0.88 1.69 -7.17
CA TRP A 73 -0.41 0.35 -7.55
C TRP A 73 -0.05 0.26 -9.03
N ILE A 74 -0.85 0.85 -9.91
CA ILE A 74 -0.59 0.87 -11.36
C ILE A 74 0.68 1.67 -11.65
N ILE A 75 0.76 2.90 -11.15
CA ILE A 75 1.93 3.77 -11.36
C ILE A 75 3.19 3.15 -10.77
N GLY A 76 3.11 2.63 -9.53
CA GLY A 76 4.21 1.95 -8.87
C GLY A 76 4.66 0.71 -9.62
N GLY A 77 3.75 -0.12 -10.11
CA GLY A 77 4.03 -1.31 -10.90
C GLY A 77 4.77 -0.98 -12.19
N PHE A 78 4.30 0.01 -12.96
CA PHE A 78 5.01 0.47 -14.16
C PHE A 78 6.39 1.05 -13.85
N SER A 79 6.52 1.83 -12.78
CA SER A 79 7.82 2.37 -12.34
C SER A 79 8.81 1.25 -11.99
N MET A 80 8.34 0.20 -11.32
CA MET A 80 9.15 -0.99 -11.01
C MET A 80 9.61 -1.73 -12.27
N LEU A 81 8.73 -1.88 -13.26
CA LEU A 81 9.09 -2.49 -14.56
C LEU A 81 10.18 -1.68 -15.27
N VAL A 82 10.00 -0.35 -15.36
CA VAL A 82 10.99 0.53 -15.99
C VAL A 82 12.32 0.46 -15.25
N GLY A 83 12.31 0.48 -13.91
CA GLY A 83 13.50 0.33 -13.08
C GLY A 83 14.19 -1.04 -13.29
N GLY A 84 13.43 -2.11 -13.37
CA GLY A 84 13.93 -3.45 -13.66
C GLY A 84 14.60 -3.56 -15.04
N PHE A 85 14.00 -2.96 -16.08
CA PHE A 85 14.63 -2.85 -17.39
C PHE A 85 15.93 -2.04 -17.36
N GLY A 86 15.98 -0.96 -16.53
CA GLY A 86 17.21 -0.20 -16.31
C GLY A 86 18.35 -1.07 -15.75
N ILE A 87 18.06 -1.86 -14.71
CA ILE A 87 19.01 -2.80 -14.11
C ILE A 87 19.45 -3.83 -15.14
N ALA A 88 18.53 -4.45 -15.88
CA ALA A 88 18.83 -5.42 -16.91
C ALA A 88 19.77 -4.84 -17.98
N ASN A 89 19.51 -3.63 -18.45
CA ASN A 89 20.33 -2.95 -19.46
C ASN A 89 21.76 -2.70 -18.96
N ILE A 90 21.92 -2.22 -17.73
CA ILE A 90 23.23 -2.02 -17.10
C ILE A 90 23.98 -3.36 -17.00
N MET A 91 23.28 -4.43 -16.60
CA MET A 91 23.87 -5.76 -16.46
C MET A 91 24.30 -6.34 -17.83
N PHE A 92 23.51 -6.14 -18.91
CA PHE A 92 23.90 -6.54 -20.25
C PHE A 92 25.20 -5.86 -20.71
N VAL A 93 25.33 -4.57 -20.41
CA VAL A 93 26.58 -3.83 -20.73
C VAL A 93 27.73 -4.37 -19.88
N SER A 94 27.52 -4.56 -18.57
CA SER A 94 28.56 -5.10 -17.66
C SER A 94 29.06 -6.48 -18.08
N VAL A 95 28.14 -7.39 -18.47
CA VAL A 95 28.52 -8.72 -18.99
C VAL A 95 29.36 -8.59 -20.27
N LYS A 96 28.96 -7.74 -21.23
CA LYS A 96 29.71 -7.52 -22.47
C LYS A 96 31.09 -6.95 -22.20
N GLU A 97 31.24 -5.98 -21.33
CA GLU A 97 32.55 -5.40 -21.00
C GLU A 97 33.47 -6.39 -20.31
N ARG A 98 32.92 -7.33 -19.53
CA ARG A 98 33.68 -8.34 -18.78
C ARG A 98 33.83 -9.69 -19.52
N THR A 99 33.42 -9.79 -20.79
CA THR A 99 33.48 -11.04 -21.58
C THR A 99 34.86 -11.65 -21.58
N SER A 100 35.92 -10.85 -21.68
CA SER A 100 37.32 -11.33 -21.64
C SER A 100 37.65 -11.98 -20.29
N ILE A 101 37.21 -11.39 -19.17
CA ILE A 101 37.44 -11.92 -17.82
C ILE A 101 36.65 -13.21 -17.63
N ILE A 102 35.40 -13.25 -18.12
CA ILE A 102 34.55 -14.43 -18.10
C ILE A 102 35.18 -15.57 -18.87
N GLY A 103 35.71 -15.29 -20.06
CA GLY A 103 36.45 -16.27 -20.87
C GLY A 103 37.68 -16.81 -20.15
N LEU A 104 38.42 -15.95 -19.46
CA LEU A 104 39.56 -16.37 -18.64
C LEU A 104 39.15 -17.26 -17.48
N GLN A 105 38.06 -16.90 -16.76
CA GLN A 105 37.52 -17.70 -15.66
C GLN A 105 37.09 -19.10 -16.17
N LYS A 106 36.41 -19.17 -17.32
CA LYS A 106 35.99 -20.43 -17.94
C LYS A 106 37.20 -21.29 -18.37
N SER A 107 38.25 -20.69 -18.90
CA SER A 107 39.49 -21.41 -19.28
C SER A 107 40.22 -21.98 -18.06
N LEU A 108 40.10 -21.35 -16.89
CA LEU A 108 40.64 -21.85 -15.63
C LEU A 108 39.73 -22.88 -14.95
N GLY A 109 38.61 -23.26 -15.59
CA GLY A 109 37.68 -24.29 -15.09
C GLY A 109 36.52 -23.78 -14.23
N ALA A 110 36.25 -22.49 -14.25
CA ALA A 110 35.07 -21.97 -13.53
C ALA A 110 33.78 -22.53 -14.15
N LYS A 111 32.91 -23.04 -13.28
CA LYS A 111 31.60 -23.58 -13.69
C LYS A 111 30.63 -22.45 -13.99
N ASN A 112 29.76 -22.61 -14.99
CA ASN A 112 28.78 -21.58 -15.41
C ASN A 112 27.92 -21.06 -14.30
N TYR A 113 27.50 -21.90 -13.33
CA TYR A 113 26.69 -21.47 -12.21
C TYR A 113 27.41 -20.45 -11.29
N PHE A 114 28.75 -20.52 -11.19
CA PHE A 114 29.52 -19.59 -10.39
C PHE A 114 29.47 -18.17 -11.00
N ILE A 115 29.64 -18.09 -12.32
CA ILE A 115 29.57 -16.84 -13.07
C ILE A 115 28.12 -16.27 -12.97
N LEU A 116 27.12 -17.12 -13.15
CA LEU A 116 25.73 -16.74 -13.04
C LEU A 116 25.41 -16.14 -11.65
N PHE A 117 25.83 -16.79 -10.57
CA PHE A 117 25.62 -16.28 -9.23
C PHE A 117 26.34 -14.95 -8.99
N GLN A 118 27.54 -14.77 -9.52
CA GLN A 118 28.31 -13.53 -9.41
C GLN A 118 27.49 -12.33 -9.94
N PHE A 119 26.96 -12.43 -11.17
CA PHE A 119 26.14 -11.38 -11.76
C PHE A 119 24.78 -11.22 -11.10
N LEU A 120 24.21 -12.32 -10.61
CA LEU A 120 22.95 -12.29 -9.89
C LEU A 120 23.06 -11.52 -8.56
N PHE A 121 24.14 -11.77 -7.81
CA PHE A 121 24.43 -11.00 -6.60
C PHE A 121 24.67 -9.52 -6.90
N GLU A 122 25.37 -9.20 -8.00
CA GLU A 122 25.60 -7.83 -8.42
C GLU A 122 24.28 -7.10 -8.71
N SER A 123 23.34 -7.73 -9.42
CA SER A 123 22.03 -7.14 -9.72
C SER A 123 21.17 -6.94 -8.48
N ILE A 124 21.17 -7.91 -7.54
CA ILE A 124 20.47 -7.79 -6.25
C ILE A 124 21.07 -6.64 -5.43
N PHE A 125 22.39 -6.52 -5.41
CA PHE A 125 23.07 -5.47 -4.66
C PHE A 125 22.74 -4.07 -5.20
N LEU A 126 22.71 -3.92 -6.52
CA LEU A 126 22.30 -2.68 -7.19
C LEU A 126 20.86 -2.32 -6.86
N SER A 127 19.96 -3.29 -6.90
CA SER A 127 18.55 -3.05 -6.59
C SER A 127 18.32 -2.72 -5.11
N LEU A 128 19.09 -3.32 -4.19
CA LEU A 128 19.05 -3.00 -2.77
C LEU A 128 19.54 -1.57 -2.49
N ILE A 129 20.62 -1.13 -3.14
CA ILE A 129 21.08 0.26 -3.04
C ILE A 129 19.99 1.21 -3.52
N GLY A 130 19.35 0.91 -4.67
CA GLY A 130 18.19 1.68 -5.16
C GLY A 130 17.01 1.68 -4.19
N GLY A 131 16.68 0.53 -3.62
CA GLY A 131 15.64 0.40 -2.60
C GLY A 131 15.92 1.18 -1.33
N LEU A 132 17.17 1.14 -0.84
CA LEU A 132 17.61 1.92 0.33
C LEU A 132 17.57 3.42 0.07
N THR A 133 18.01 3.87 -1.11
CA THR A 133 17.93 5.29 -1.48
C THR A 133 16.48 5.75 -1.61
N GLY A 134 15.59 4.93 -2.18
CA GLY A 134 14.16 5.20 -2.23
C GLY A 134 13.54 5.31 -0.83
N LEU A 135 13.84 4.38 0.08
CA LEU A 135 13.38 4.44 1.47
C LEU A 135 13.93 5.66 2.21
N PHE A 136 15.18 6.03 1.95
CA PHE A 136 15.79 7.23 2.53
C PHE A 136 15.06 8.50 2.07
N LEU A 137 14.70 8.59 0.78
CA LEU A 137 13.92 9.72 0.27
C LEU A 137 12.53 9.78 0.90
N VAL A 138 11.84 8.64 1.04
CA VAL A 138 10.54 8.57 1.74
C VAL A 138 10.70 8.99 3.20
N TRP A 139 11.76 8.54 3.88
CA TRP A 139 12.04 8.96 5.25
C TRP A 139 12.28 10.48 5.35
N LEU A 140 13.01 11.06 4.40
CA LEU A 140 13.21 12.51 4.31
C LEU A 140 11.88 13.25 4.15
N LEU A 141 10.94 12.72 3.37
CA LEU A 141 9.60 13.27 3.23
C LEU A 141 8.80 13.23 4.55
N THR A 142 9.04 12.24 5.42
CA THR A 142 8.36 12.20 6.74
C THR A 142 8.78 13.34 7.67
N LEU A 143 9.95 13.95 7.44
CA LEU A 143 10.44 15.09 8.23
C LEU A 143 9.79 16.41 7.78
N ALA A 144 9.20 16.46 6.60
CA ALA A 144 8.55 17.67 6.09
C ALA A 144 7.14 17.80 6.70
N PRO A 145 6.77 18.95 7.28
CA PRO A 145 5.47 19.16 7.87
C PRO A 145 4.40 19.37 6.79
N PHE A 146 3.87 18.28 6.24
CA PHE A 146 2.76 18.32 5.28
C PHE A 146 1.38 18.41 5.98
N GLY A 147 1.19 19.38 6.87
CA GLY A 147 -0.08 19.63 7.54
C GLY A 147 -0.55 18.44 8.39
N SER A 148 -1.74 17.91 8.11
CA SER A 148 -2.36 16.81 8.86
C SER A 148 -1.99 15.41 8.34
N LEU A 149 -1.22 15.30 7.25
CA LEU A 149 -0.83 14.01 6.67
C LEU A 149 0.42 13.48 7.38
N GLN A 150 0.24 12.44 8.18
CA GLN A 150 1.33 11.72 8.83
C GLN A 150 1.74 10.53 7.96
N VAL A 151 2.89 10.61 7.32
CA VAL A 151 3.49 9.47 6.60
C VAL A 151 4.22 8.60 7.63
N ILE A 152 3.65 7.43 7.93
CA ILE A 152 4.22 6.50 8.92
C ILE A 152 5.01 5.42 8.17
N LEU A 153 6.33 5.40 8.35
CA LEU A 153 7.20 4.32 7.92
C LEU A 153 7.13 3.18 8.94
N SER A 154 6.30 2.18 8.65
CA SER A 154 6.27 0.95 9.44
C SER A 154 7.44 0.03 9.04
N VAL A 155 7.99 -0.71 10.01
CA VAL A 155 9.00 -1.75 9.77
C VAL A 155 8.53 -2.75 8.73
N LYS A 156 7.24 -3.10 8.73
CA LYS A 156 6.63 -3.96 7.72
C LYS A 156 6.80 -3.40 6.30
N ASN A 157 6.59 -2.10 6.11
CA ASN A 157 6.73 -1.45 4.81
C ASN A 157 8.19 -1.40 4.35
N ILE A 158 9.13 -1.22 5.28
CA ILE A 158 10.58 -1.26 4.99
C ILE A 158 10.99 -2.64 4.49
N VAL A 159 10.61 -3.69 5.23
CA VAL A 159 10.93 -5.08 4.86
C VAL A 159 10.27 -5.46 3.52
N LEU A 160 9.02 -5.06 3.29
CA LEU A 160 8.35 -5.27 2.00
C LEU A 160 9.06 -4.54 0.87
N GLY A 161 9.43 -3.27 1.06
CA GLY A 161 10.12 -2.49 0.04
C GLY A 161 11.47 -3.09 -0.36
N LEU A 162 12.30 -3.49 0.62
CA LEU A 162 13.57 -4.15 0.37
C LEU A 162 13.39 -5.55 -0.25
N GLY A 163 12.38 -6.30 0.19
CA GLY A 163 12.04 -7.60 -0.38
C GLY A 163 11.65 -7.50 -1.85
N VAL A 164 10.76 -6.56 -2.18
CA VAL A 164 10.34 -6.31 -3.57
C VAL A 164 11.50 -5.84 -4.42
N SER A 165 12.35 -4.93 -3.92
CA SER A 165 13.57 -4.49 -4.63
C SER A 165 14.49 -5.67 -4.93
N SER A 166 14.71 -6.57 -3.97
CA SER A 166 15.55 -7.76 -4.15
C SER A 166 14.99 -8.71 -5.22
N VAL A 167 13.66 -8.92 -5.22
CA VAL A 167 12.99 -9.76 -6.23
C VAL A 167 13.10 -9.15 -7.61
N ILE A 168 12.93 -7.84 -7.74
CA ILE A 168 13.09 -7.14 -9.03
C ILE A 168 14.53 -7.26 -9.53
N GLY A 169 15.52 -7.03 -8.66
CA GLY A 169 16.94 -7.20 -9.00
C GLY A 169 17.26 -8.61 -9.46
N LEU A 170 16.70 -9.63 -8.79
CA LEU A 170 16.84 -11.02 -9.18
C LEU A 170 16.26 -11.27 -10.59
N ILE A 171 15.01 -10.88 -10.82
CA ILE A 171 14.32 -11.09 -12.11
C ILE A 171 15.04 -10.35 -13.24
N ALA A 172 15.41 -9.09 -13.01
CA ALA A 172 16.12 -8.26 -13.99
C ALA A 172 17.52 -8.79 -14.31
N GLY A 173 18.19 -9.41 -13.32
CA GLY A 173 19.54 -9.94 -13.47
C GLY A 173 19.60 -11.34 -14.07
N ILE A 174 18.53 -12.15 -14.02
CA ILE A 174 18.55 -13.54 -14.51
C ILE A 174 18.93 -13.63 -15.99
N VAL A 175 18.31 -12.83 -16.84
CA VAL A 175 18.53 -12.91 -18.30
C VAL A 175 19.98 -12.55 -18.67
N PRO A 176 20.53 -11.38 -18.26
CA PRO A 176 21.91 -11.04 -18.56
C PRO A 176 22.91 -12.00 -17.89
N ALA A 177 22.65 -12.46 -16.67
CA ALA A 177 23.50 -13.42 -15.97
C ALA A 177 23.55 -14.79 -16.66
N ALA A 178 22.45 -15.24 -17.27
CA ALA A 178 22.41 -16.51 -18.01
C ALA A 178 23.11 -16.43 -19.36
N MET A 179 23.31 -15.23 -19.89
CA MET A 179 24.04 -15.00 -21.17
C MET A 179 25.56 -14.85 -20.97
N ALA A 180 26.05 -14.71 -19.75
CA ALA A 180 27.43 -14.62 -19.37
C ALA A 180 28.10 -16.01 -19.42
#